data_fef2b4e9eec53d8b5e1e7f4c0c131d99
#
_entry.id   fef2b4e9eec53d8b5e1e7f4c0c131d99
#
_cell.length_a   1.000
_cell.length_b   1.000
_cell.length_c   1.000
_cell.angle_alpha   90.00
_cell.angle_beta   90.00
_cell.angle_gamma   90.00
#
_symmetry.space_group_name_H-M   'P 1'
#
loop_
_entity.id
_entity.type
_entity.pdbx_description
1 polymer ?
#
loop_
_entity_poly.entity_id
_entity_poly.type
_entity_poly.pdbx_seq_one_letter_code
_entity_poly.pdbx_strand_id
1 'polypeptide(L)'
;MSEVTRYGMIGCGMMGQEHMKNIALLPNTAVTAIYEPDASMRDIAAGLAPDTAFCDSIDQLLSRDDVDCLVIVSPNHMHLSQLEQISASRHRPILVEKPLFTAVSDIERIIAFKETYSAPVWVAMEYRYMPPITALSHGLKDAVGELKMLSIREHRFPFLEKVGDWNRFNENSGGTFVEKCCHFFDLMRVLTGSDPVRVMASGGQSVNHLDEVYGGKTSDIWDNGYVIVDFENGMRAMLELCMFAEGSKYQEEISAVGPIGKIEALVPGPQRFWPLDTLGAPPTPKVIESPRDPKGPIEREVPVDPTILAAGDHNGSTFYQHQKFLDIVRNGGTPEVDLIDGIWAVRMGQAAQISAQTGQAVHFEAGWKSKI
;
A
#
# COMPACT_ATOMS: atom_id res chain seq x y z
N MET A 1 27.85 5.29 -19.76
CA MET A 1 26.47 5.77 -19.48
C MET A 1 25.72 4.55 -19.00
N SER A 2 25.05 4.59 -17.85
CA SER A 2 24.19 3.48 -17.42
C SER A 2 23.05 3.30 -18.42
N GLU A 3 22.77 2.07 -18.79
CA GLU A 3 21.67 1.72 -19.68
C GLU A 3 20.33 2.21 -19.12
N VAL A 4 19.43 2.65 -19.99
CA VAL A 4 18.09 3.11 -19.57
C VAL A 4 17.27 1.90 -19.16
N THR A 5 16.71 1.92 -17.94
CA THR A 5 15.76 0.90 -17.49
C THR A 5 14.35 1.23 -17.99
N ARG A 6 13.73 0.27 -18.68
CA ARG A 6 12.50 0.44 -19.44
C ARG A 6 11.34 -0.26 -18.76
N TYR A 7 10.35 0.53 -18.38
CA TYR A 7 9.18 0.05 -17.65
C TYR A 7 8.02 -0.23 -18.61
N GLY A 8 7.38 -1.39 -18.46
CA GLY A 8 6.06 -1.71 -19.00
C GLY A 8 5.00 -1.57 -17.93
N MET A 9 3.87 -0.92 -18.22
CA MET A 9 2.80 -0.71 -17.25
C MET A 9 1.51 -1.39 -17.68
N ILE A 10 0.84 -2.04 -16.72
CA ILE A 10 -0.49 -2.62 -16.88
C ILE A 10 -1.46 -1.81 -16.03
N GLY A 11 -2.21 -0.92 -16.68
CA GLY A 11 -3.02 0.10 -16.05
C GLY A 11 -2.29 1.44 -15.92
N CYS A 12 -3.01 2.54 -16.11
CA CYS A 12 -2.51 3.91 -15.88
C CYS A 12 -3.59 4.85 -15.32
N GLY A 13 -4.48 4.31 -14.47
CA GLY A 13 -5.42 5.09 -13.68
C GLY A 13 -4.71 6.00 -12.66
N MET A 14 -5.40 6.47 -11.64
CA MET A 14 -4.87 7.45 -10.67
C MET A 14 -3.51 7.04 -10.07
N MET A 15 -3.38 5.79 -9.58
CA MET A 15 -2.09 5.31 -9.05
C MET A 15 -1.06 5.10 -10.16
N GLY A 16 -1.48 4.63 -11.35
CA GLY A 16 -0.59 4.51 -12.50
C GLY A 16 0.06 5.83 -12.90
N GLN A 17 -0.69 6.93 -12.87
CA GLN A 17 -0.18 8.28 -13.11
C GLN A 17 0.82 8.71 -12.02
N GLU A 18 0.57 8.35 -10.75
CA GLU A 18 1.51 8.59 -9.66
C GLU A 18 2.81 7.82 -9.88
N HIS A 19 2.73 6.52 -10.22
CA HIS A 19 3.91 5.72 -10.58
C HIS A 19 4.69 6.35 -11.73
N MET A 20 4.02 6.76 -12.82
CA MET A 20 4.68 7.40 -13.99
C MET A 20 5.46 8.65 -13.60
N LYS A 21 4.86 9.53 -12.78
CA LYS A 21 5.53 10.76 -12.30
C LYS A 21 6.76 10.42 -11.45
N ASN A 22 6.67 9.42 -10.58
CA ASN A 22 7.77 9.01 -9.72
C ASN A 22 8.89 8.30 -10.51
N ILE A 23 8.55 7.46 -11.50
CA ILE A 23 9.53 6.85 -12.41
C ILE A 23 10.30 7.94 -13.18
N ALA A 24 9.61 8.98 -13.65
CA ALA A 24 10.25 10.09 -14.38
C ALA A 24 11.26 10.88 -13.53
N LEU A 25 11.19 10.83 -12.21
CA LEU A 25 12.19 11.46 -11.31
C LEU A 25 13.44 10.60 -11.12
N LEU A 26 13.41 9.33 -11.51
CA LEU A 26 14.55 8.42 -11.34
C LEU A 26 15.56 8.57 -12.49
N PRO A 27 16.86 8.42 -12.22
CA PRO A 27 17.88 8.55 -13.26
C PRO A 27 17.86 7.37 -14.24
N ASN A 28 17.90 7.67 -15.53
CA ASN A 28 17.99 6.68 -16.62
C ASN A 28 16.83 5.65 -16.54
N THR A 29 15.61 6.12 -16.48
CA THR A 29 14.39 5.33 -16.55
C THR A 29 13.45 5.88 -17.61
N ALA A 30 12.63 5.03 -18.19
CA ALA A 30 11.56 5.41 -19.11
C ALA A 30 10.40 4.45 -19.02
N VAL A 31 9.17 4.94 -19.12
CA VAL A 31 8.00 4.12 -19.40
C VAL A 31 7.91 3.96 -20.92
N THR A 32 8.16 2.75 -21.42
CA THR A 32 8.22 2.48 -22.88
C THR A 32 6.96 1.86 -23.44
N ALA A 33 6.17 1.19 -22.60
CA ALA A 33 4.94 0.54 -23.03
C ALA A 33 3.86 0.59 -21.94
N ILE A 34 2.62 0.84 -22.34
CA ILE A 34 1.46 0.82 -21.45
C ILE A 34 0.32 0.01 -22.10
N TYR A 35 -0.30 -0.87 -21.31
CA TYR A 35 -1.62 -1.41 -21.59
C TYR A 35 -2.65 -0.73 -20.69
N GLU A 36 -3.60 -0.02 -21.29
CA GLU A 36 -4.72 0.64 -20.60
C GLU A 36 -5.96 0.62 -21.50
N PRO A 37 -7.05 -0.03 -21.08
CA PRO A 37 -8.26 -0.11 -21.89
C PRO A 37 -9.09 1.18 -21.89
N ASP A 38 -8.98 2.03 -20.85
CA ASP A 38 -9.75 3.28 -20.76
C ASP A 38 -9.08 4.38 -21.58
N ALA A 39 -9.82 4.95 -22.53
CA ALA A 39 -9.30 5.97 -23.45
C ALA A 39 -8.90 7.26 -22.73
N SER A 40 -9.65 7.68 -21.72
CA SER A 40 -9.38 8.92 -21.00
C SER A 40 -8.10 8.79 -20.14
N MET A 41 -7.87 7.62 -19.56
CA MET A 41 -6.63 7.33 -18.82
C MET A 41 -5.42 7.25 -19.77
N ARG A 42 -5.59 6.70 -20.99
CA ARG A 42 -4.55 6.70 -22.04
C ARG A 42 -4.15 8.12 -22.42
N ASP A 43 -5.13 9.01 -22.62
CA ASP A 43 -4.85 10.41 -23.00
C ASP A 43 -4.03 11.15 -21.93
N ILE A 44 -4.37 10.93 -20.64
CA ILE A 44 -3.60 11.50 -19.52
C ILE A 44 -2.19 10.93 -19.49
N ALA A 45 -2.05 9.61 -19.63
CA ALA A 45 -0.76 8.93 -19.63
C ALA A 45 0.13 9.36 -20.82
N ALA A 46 -0.44 9.59 -22.01
CA ALA A 46 0.27 10.13 -23.16
C ALA A 46 0.85 11.52 -22.90
N GLY A 47 0.15 12.34 -22.11
CA GLY A 47 0.68 13.63 -21.65
C GLY A 47 1.84 13.52 -20.66
N LEU A 48 1.87 12.47 -19.84
CA LEU A 48 2.93 12.23 -18.85
C LEU A 48 4.17 11.55 -19.46
N ALA A 49 3.99 10.69 -20.46
CA ALA A 49 5.07 9.97 -21.15
C ALA A 49 4.79 9.92 -22.66
N PRO A 50 5.09 11.01 -23.39
CA PRO A 50 4.70 11.17 -24.80
C PRO A 50 5.37 10.16 -25.76
N ASP A 51 6.51 9.59 -25.37
CA ASP A 51 7.25 8.61 -26.19
C ASP A 51 6.82 7.16 -25.90
N THR A 52 5.83 6.96 -25.05
CA THR A 52 5.32 5.63 -24.66
C THR A 52 4.47 5.01 -25.79
N ALA A 53 4.67 3.70 -26.03
CA ALA A 53 3.80 2.93 -26.91
C ALA A 53 2.60 2.39 -26.14
N PHE A 54 1.37 2.63 -26.62
CA PHE A 54 0.18 2.01 -26.08
C PHE A 54 -0.08 0.67 -26.77
N CYS A 55 -0.21 -0.39 -25.98
CA CYS A 55 -0.49 -1.74 -26.42
C CYS A 55 -2.00 -2.02 -26.39
N ASP A 56 -2.50 -2.82 -27.32
CA ASP A 56 -3.91 -3.19 -27.42
C ASP A 56 -4.26 -4.40 -26.52
N SER A 57 -3.24 -5.11 -26.02
CA SER A 57 -3.40 -6.23 -25.08
C SER A 57 -2.17 -6.36 -24.17
N ILE A 58 -2.36 -7.06 -23.05
CA ILE A 58 -1.24 -7.44 -22.15
C ILE A 58 -0.25 -8.32 -22.92
N ASP A 59 -0.70 -9.26 -23.75
CA ASP A 59 0.20 -10.13 -24.52
C ASP A 59 1.09 -9.32 -25.49
N GLN A 60 0.53 -8.28 -26.12
CA GLN A 60 1.33 -7.37 -26.95
C GLN A 60 2.40 -6.65 -26.11
N LEU A 61 2.07 -6.18 -24.91
CA LEU A 61 3.03 -5.57 -24.00
C LEU A 61 4.11 -6.58 -23.59
N LEU A 62 3.72 -7.80 -23.24
CA LEU A 62 4.62 -8.86 -22.79
C LEU A 62 5.57 -9.35 -23.89
N SER A 63 5.18 -9.26 -25.17
CA SER A 63 6.00 -9.64 -26.33
C SER A 63 7.12 -8.65 -26.66
N ARG A 64 7.13 -7.45 -26.04
CA ARG A 64 8.10 -6.40 -26.36
C ARG A 64 9.48 -6.70 -25.75
N ASP A 65 10.52 -6.47 -26.54
CA ASP A 65 11.92 -6.60 -26.09
C ASP A 65 12.47 -5.34 -25.42
N ASP A 66 11.77 -4.19 -25.56
CA ASP A 66 12.10 -2.92 -24.95
C ASP A 66 11.38 -2.69 -23.61
N VAL A 67 11.08 -3.76 -22.87
CA VAL A 67 10.54 -3.73 -21.50
C VAL A 67 11.43 -4.61 -20.62
N ASP A 68 12.04 -4.00 -19.59
CA ASP A 68 12.93 -4.66 -18.65
C ASP A 68 12.23 -5.14 -17.38
N CYS A 69 11.22 -4.37 -16.92
CA CYS A 69 10.41 -4.68 -15.75
C CYS A 69 8.95 -4.24 -15.94
N LEU A 70 8.08 -4.75 -15.10
CA LEU A 70 6.63 -4.51 -15.18
C LEU A 70 6.11 -3.81 -13.91
N VAL A 71 5.12 -2.93 -14.08
CA VAL A 71 4.33 -2.36 -12.99
C VAL A 71 2.86 -2.68 -13.24
N ILE A 72 2.22 -3.38 -12.30
CA ILE A 72 0.79 -3.71 -12.35
C ILE A 72 0.05 -2.72 -11.46
N VAL A 73 -0.84 -1.91 -12.07
CA VAL A 73 -1.58 -0.82 -11.42
C VAL A 73 -3.04 -0.82 -11.88
N SER A 74 -3.56 -1.97 -12.19
CA SER A 74 -4.95 -2.22 -12.60
C SER A 74 -5.89 -2.26 -11.38
N PRO A 75 -7.21 -2.44 -11.58
CA PRO A 75 -8.13 -2.71 -10.46
C PRO A 75 -7.73 -3.95 -9.64
N ASN A 76 -7.92 -3.89 -8.33
CA ASN A 76 -7.44 -4.89 -7.36
C ASN A 76 -7.74 -6.35 -7.73
N HIS A 77 -8.99 -6.63 -8.15
CA HIS A 77 -9.43 -7.98 -8.51
C HIS A 77 -8.74 -8.56 -9.75
N MET A 78 -8.01 -7.73 -10.52
CA MET A 78 -7.30 -8.16 -11.72
C MET A 78 -5.84 -8.56 -11.43
N HIS A 79 -5.27 -8.17 -10.30
CA HIS A 79 -3.82 -8.35 -10.03
C HIS A 79 -3.41 -9.81 -10.18
N LEU A 80 -4.10 -10.74 -9.51
CA LEU A 80 -3.71 -12.15 -9.55
C LEU A 80 -3.82 -12.75 -10.94
N SER A 81 -4.91 -12.50 -11.67
CA SER A 81 -5.06 -13.02 -13.03
C SER A 81 -4.00 -12.48 -14.00
N GLN A 82 -3.57 -11.23 -13.81
CA GLN A 82 -2.49 -10.63 -14.58
C GLN A 82 -1.12 -11.20 -14.21
N LEU A 83 -0.87 -11.46 -12.93
CA LEU A 83 0.34 -12.18 -12.50
C LEU A 83 0.41 -13.57 -13.15
N GLU A 84 -0.69 -14.32 -13.17
CA GLU A 84 -0.78 -15.62 -13.84
C GLU A 84 -0.54 -15.51 -15.35
N GLN A 85 -1.12 -14.52 -16.02
CA GLN A 85 -0.85 -14.27 -17.44
C GLN A 85 0.62 -13.94 -17.71
N ILE A 86 1.24 -13.12 -16.87
CA ILE A 86 2.67 -12.78 -16.98
C ILE A 86 3.54 -14.02 -16.77
N SER A 87 3.16 -14.94 -15.88
CA SER A 87 3.94 -16.15 -15.61
C SER A 87 4.05 -17.10 -16.82
N ALA A 88 3.15 -16.99 -17.76
CA ALA A 88 3.22 -17.73 -19.03
C ALA A 88 4.17 -17.12 -20.07
N SER A 89 4.79 -15.97 -19.76
CA SER A 89 5.71 -15.24 -20.63
C SER A 89 7.14 -15.22 -20.10
N ARG A 90 8.03 -14.40 -20.69
CA ARG A 90 9.36 -14.16 -20.15
C ARG A 90 9.27 -13.54 -18.76
N HIS A 91 9.84 -14.18 -17.74
CA HIS A 91 9.86 -13.65 -16.38
C HIS A 91 10.74 -12.40 -16.29
N ARG A 92 10.15 -11.32 -15.82
CA ARG A 92 10.78 -10.00 -15.58
C ARG A 92 10.51 -9.58 -14.14
N PRO A 93 11.32 -8.72 -13.53
CA PRO A 93 10.96 -8.09 -12.26
C PRO A 93 9.60 -7.40 -12.35
N ILE A 94 8.75 -7.61 -11.34
CA ILE A 94 7.40 -7.03 -11.25
C ILE A 94 7.29 -6.18 -9.99
N LEU A 95 6.74 -4.97 -10.11
CA LEU A 95 6.13 -4.25 -9.01
C LEU A 95 4.61 -4.36 -9.19
N VAL A 96 3.91 -4.95 -8.24
CA VAL A 96 2.45 -5.09 -8.26
C VAL A 96 1.81 -4.26 -7.18
N GLU A 97 0.80 -3.48 -7.54
CA GLU A 97 0.02 -2.70 -6.58
C GLU A 97 -0.69 -3.60 -5.55
N LYS A 98 -0.92 -2.98 -4.42
CA LYS A 98 -1.68 -3.59 -3.32
C LYS A 98 -3.20 -3.41 -3.56
N PRO A 99 -4.04 -4.24 -2.98
CA PRO A 99 -3.72 -5.53 -2.36
C PRO A 99 -3.29 -6.56 -3.43
N LEU A 100 -2.44 -7.50 -3.03
CA LEU A 100 -1.89 -8.49 -3.97
C LEU A 100 -2.98 -9.35 -4.65
N PHE A 101 -4.07 -9.62 -3.93
CA PHE A 101 -5.30 -10.29 -4.39
C PHE A 101 -6.47 -9.85 -3.51
N THR A 102 -7.71 -10.25 -3.84
CA THR A 102 -8.91 -9.76 -3.13
C THR A 102 -9.71 -10.85 -2.42
N ALA A 103 -9.79 -12.05 -2.97
CA ALA A 103 -10.64 -13.12 -2.45
C ALA A 103 -9.86 -14.16 -1.63
N VAL A 104 -10.47 -14.71 -0.59
CA VAL A 104 -9.90 -15.84 0.20
C VAL A 104 -9.59 -17.04 -0.68
N SER A 105 -10.43 -17.30 -1.69
CA SER A 105 -10.24 -18.37 -2.67
C SER A 105 -8.98 -18.25 -3.52
N ASP A 106 -8.35 -17.09 -3.56
CA ASP A 106 -7.16 -16.82 -4.38
C ASP A 106 -5.84 -17.25 -3.71
N ILE A 107 -5.87 -17.63 -2.45
CA ILE A 107 -4.66 -18.00 -1.67
C ILE A 107 -3.89 -19.13 -2.34
N GLU A 108 -4.56 -20.19 -2.78
CA GLU A 108 -3.88 -21.33 -3.42
C GLU A 108 -3.25 -20.93 -4.77
N ARG A 109 -3.89 -20.03 -5.51
CA ARG A 109 -3.40 -19.53 -6.80
C ARG A 109 -2.14 -18.65 -6.63
N ILE A 110 -2.15 -17.73 -5.66
CA ILE A 110 -0.96 -16.89 -5.42
C ILE A 110 0.22 -17.70 -4.85
N ILE A 111 -0.03 -18.75 -4.08
CA ILE A 111 0.99 -19.69 -3.62
C ILE A 111 1.61 -20.41 -4.83
N ALA A 112 0.78 -20.93 -5.74
CA ALA A 112 1.25 -21.60 -6.97
C ALA A 112 2.06 -20.65 -7.87
N PHE A 113 1.61 -19.41 -8.02
CA PHE A 113 2.38 -18.37 -8.71
C PHE A 113 3.75 -18.16 -8.07
N LYS A 114 3.80 -17.96 -6.74
CA LYS A 114 5.05 -17.76 -6.01
C LYS A 114 6.05 -18.91 -6.19
N GLU A 115 5.56 -20.14 -6.29
CA GLU A 115 6.41 -21.33 -6.44
C GLU A 115 7.01 -21.47 -7.85
N THR A 116 6.39 -20.86 -8.85
CA THR A 116 6.76 -21.01 -10.26
C THR A 116 7.43 -19.79 -10.88
N TYR A 117 7.15 -18.59 -10.36
CA TYR A 117 7.70 -17.34 -10.89
C TYR A 117 9.12 -17.09 -10.39
N SER A 118 10.09 -17.01 -11.31
CA SER A 118 11.52 -17.00 -10.96
C SER A 118 12.15 -15.61 -10.84
N ALA A 119 11.48 -14.55 -11.33
CA ALA A 119 11.98 -13.19 -11.21
C ALA A 119 11.47 -12.51 -9.93
N PRO A 120 12.13 -11.44 -9.45
CA PRO A 120 11.68 -10.70 -8.27
C PRO A 120 10.27 -10.13 -8.45
N VAL A 121 9.43 -10.27 -7.42
CA VAL A 121 8.11 -9.63 -7.35
C VAL A 121 8.04 -8.77 -6.10
N TRP A 122 7.87 -7.48 -6.30
CA TRP A 122 7.72 -6.48 -5.26
C TRP A 122 6.24 -6.13 -5.09
N VAL A 123 5.69 -6.25 -3.89
CA VAL A 123 4.31 -5.81 -3.58
C VAL A 123 4.34 -4.38 -3.06
N ALA A 124 3.50 -3.50 -3.59
CA ALA A 124 3.54 -2.07 -3.31
C ALA A 124 2.99 -1.68 -1.92
N MET A 125 3.59 -2.21 -0.85
CA MET A 125 3.32 -1.77 0.54
C MET A 125 4.16 -0.52 0.85
N GLU A 126 3.92 0.53 0.10
CA GLU A 126 4.76 1.73 0.06
C GLU A 126 4.82 2.53 1.37
N TYR A 127 3.83 2.37 2.28
CA TYR A 127 3.81 3.10 3.55
C TYR A 127 5.05 2.86 4.41
N ARG A 128 5.75 1.73 4.23
CA ARG A 128 7.07 1.48 4.84
C ARG A 128 8.06 2.61 4.55
N TYR A 129 7.91 3.28 3.39
CA TYR A 129 8.87 4.26 2.85
C TYR A 129 8.44 5.71 3.04
N MET A 130 7.33 5.98 3.70
CA MET A 130 7.02 7.34 4.15
C MET A 130 8.10 7.81 5.13
N PRO A 131 8.78 8.93 4.89
CA PRO A 131 9.93 9.35 5.69
C PRO A 131 9.73 9.32 7.21
N PRO A 132 8.59 9.78 7.79
CA PRO A 132 8.40 9.66 9.24
C PRO A 132 8.20 8.21 9.72
N ILE A 133 7.61 7.33 8.90
CA ILE A 133 7.46 5.90 9.23
C ILE A 133 8.81 5.19 9.15
N THR A 134 9.62 5.50 8.13
CA THR A 134 11.01 5.02 8.03
C THR A 134 11.83 5.46 9.22
N ALA A 135 11.72 6.73 9.63
CA ALA A 135 12.44 7.28 10.79
C ALA A 135 12.00 6.62 12.10
N LEU A 136 10.68 6.37 12.29
CA LEU A 136 10.16 5.60 13.41
C LEU A 136 10.74 4.18 13.43
N SER A 137 10.69 3.47 12.30
CA SER A 137 11.20 2.09 12.19
C SER A 137 12.69 2.00 12.55
N HIS A 138 13.51 2.93 12.05
CA HIS A 138 14.94 2.96 12.34
C HIS A 138 15.22 3.30 13.80
N GLY A 139 14.44 4.22 14.41
CA GLY A 139 14.60 4.64 15.80
C GLY A 139 13.93 3.73 16.83
N LEU A 140 13.14 2.75 16.36
CA LEU A 140 12.25 1.96 17.22
C LEU A 140 12.97 1.33 18.41
N LYS A 141 14.04 0.58 18.16
CA LYS A 141 14.77 -0.15 19.19
C LYS A 141 15.38 0.78 20.25
N ASP A 142 15.95 1.88 19.81
CA ASP A 142 16.63 2.83 20.70
C ASP A 142 15.63 3.64 21.53
N ALA A 143 14.47 3.97 20.96
CA ALA A 143 13.43 4.75 21.62
C ALA A 143 12.58 3.95 22.61
N VAL A 144 12.28 2.68 22.31
CA VAL A 144 11.33 1.89 23.11
C VAL A 144 11.95 0.66 23.76
N GLY A 145 13.14 0.20 23.31
CA GLY A 145 13.71 -1.08 23.67
C GLY A 145 12.97 -2.23 22.96
N GLU A 146 12.44 -3.15 23.73
CA GLU A 146 11.57 -4.21 23.20
C GLU A 146 10.15 -3.67 22.98
N LEU A 147 9.66 -3.69 21.75
CA LEU A 147 8.31 -3.24 21.42
C LEU A 147 7.27 -4.09 22.18
N LYS A 148 6.29 -3.46 22.82
CA LYS A 148 5.23 -4.12 23.59
C LYS A 148 3.83 -3.83 23.08
N MET A 149 3.58 -2.62 22.59
CA MET A 149 2.31 -2.20 22.06
C MET A 149 2.51 -1.33 20.82
N LEU A 150 1.68 -1.53 19.81
CA LEU A 150 1.64 -0.74 18.59
C LEU A 150 0.21 -0.26 18.35
N SER A 151 0.03 1.02 18.08
CA SER A 151 -1.24 1.59 17.67
C SER A 151 -1.06 2.34 16.37
N ILE A 152 -1.96 2.11 15.42
CA ILE A 152 -2.02 2.80 14.14
C ILE A 152 -3.40 3.42 14.02
N ARG A 153 -3.46 4.71 13.69
CA ARG A 153 -4.70 5.43 13.41
C ARG A 153 -4.62 6.06 12.03
N GLU A 154 -5.66 5.89 11.22
CA GLU A 154 -5.84 6.63 9.99
C GLU A 154 -7.17 7.36 10.01
N HIS A 155 -7.11 8.69 9.92
CA HIS A 155 -8.24 9.60 9.81
C HIS A 155 -8.14 10.35 8.48
N ARG A 156 -8.98 9.97 7.51
CA ARG A 156 -8.82 10.40 6.13
C ARG A 156 -10.14 10.74 5.44
N PHE A 157 -10.00 11.16 4.19
CA PHE A 157 -11.09 11.36 3.23
C PHE A 157 -11.66 10.02 2.71
N PRO A 158 -12.90 10.03 2.17
CA PRO A 158 -13.55 8.85 1.57
C PRO A 158 -12.74 8.24 0.42
N PHE A 159 -13.09 7.01 0.03
CA PHE A 159 -12.58 6.44 -1.21
C PHE A 159 -12.92 7.33 -2.41
N LEU A 160 -11.90 7.70 -3.17
CA LEU A 160 -12.05 8.49 -4.38
C LEU A 160 -12.69 7.66 -5.50
N GLU A 161 -13.29 8.35 -6.46
CA GLU A 161 -13.85 7.73 -7.66
C GLU A 161 -12.74 7.03 -8.46
N LYS A 162 -13.07 5.87 -8.99
CA LYS A 162 -12.22 5.06 -9.87
C LYS A 162 -12.96 4.78 -11.17
N VAL A 163 -12.24 4.49 -12.24
CA VAL A 163 -12.84 4.10 -13.51
C VAL A 163 -13.77 2.90 -13.31
N GLY A 164 -15.08 3.07 -13.65
CA GLY A 164 -16.09 2.02 -13.49
C GLY A 164 -16.48 1.70 -12.04
N ASP A 165 -16.14 2.56 -11.08
CA ASP A 165 -16.56 2.49 -9.68
C ASP A 165 -16.31 1.15 -8.97
N TRP A 166 -15.34 0.37 -9.48
CA TRP A 166 -15.05 -0.97 -9.02
C TRP A 166 -14.73 -1.03 -7.51
N ASN A 167 -14.18 0.03 -6.95
CA ASN A 167 -13.81 0.13 -5.54
C ASN A 167 -14.98 0.43 -4.60
N ARG A 168 -16.20 0.49 -5.11
CA ARG A 168 -17.44 0.59 -4.30
C ARG A 168 -17.95 -0.77 -3.85
N PHE A 169 -17.32 -1.88 -4.30
CA PHE A 169 -17.80 -3.22 -4.05
C PHE A 169 -16.72 -4.12 -3.44
N ASN A 170 -17.07 -4.80 -2.35
CA ASN A 170 -16.20 -5.76 -1.67
C ASN A 170 -15.73 -6.88 -2.62
N GLU A 171 -16.59 -7.31 -3.55
CA GLU A 171 -16.26 -8.34 -4.55
C GLU A 171 -15.04 -7.96 -5.42
N ASN A 172 -14.81 -6.66 -5.66
CA ASN A 172 -13.73 -6.16 -6.49
C ASN A 172 -12.53 -5.67 -5.66
N SER A 173 -12.79 -5.10 -4.50
CA SER A 173 -11.76 -4.49 -3.65
C SER A 173 -11.18 -5.44 -2.61
N GLY A 174 -11.90 -6.50 -2.25
CA GLY A 174 -11.62 -7.35 -1.09
C GLY A 174 -12.20 -6.81 0.21
N GLY A 175 -12.88 -5.65 0.15
CA GLY A 175 -13.38 -4.91 1.30
C GLY A 175 -12.36 -3.90 1.86
N THR A 176 -12.87 -2.97 2.65
CA THR A 176 -12.08 -1.82 3.15
C THR A 176 -10.85 -2.25 3.96
N PHE A 177 -10.99 -3.29 4.79
CA PHE A 177 -9.84 -3.79 5.55
C PHE A 177 -8.78 -4.48 4.67
N VAL A 178 -9.13 -4.97 3.48
CA VAL A 178 -8.16 -5.48 2.49
C VAL A 178 -7.60 -4.35 1.66
N GLU A 179 -8.45 -3.55 1.01
CA GLU A 179 -8.00 -2.52 0.07
C GLU A 179 -7.17 -1.43 0.76
N LYS A 180 -7.65 -0.92 1.89
CA LYS A 180 -7.00 0.21 2.57
C LYS A 180 -6.04 -0.24 3.67
N CYS A 181 -6.47 -1.19 4.50
CA CYS A 181 -5.72 -1.51 5.70
C CYS A 181 -4.56 -2.49 5.49
N CYS A 182 -4.40 -3.07 4.28
CA CYS A 182 -3.24 -3.92 3.97
C CYS A 182 -1.89 -3.23 4.25
N HIS A 183 -1.76 -1.93 3.99
CA HIS A 183 -0.58 -1.15 4.36
C HIS A 183 -0.27 -1.20 5.86
N PHE A 184 -1.31 -1.11 6.70
CA PHE A 184 -1.15 -1.09 8.16
C PHE A 184 -0.87 -2.48 8.71
N PHE A 185 -1.50 -3.52 8.16
CA PHE A 185 -1.21 -4.90 8.51
C PHE A 185 0.22 -5.29 8.13
N ASP A 186 0.70 -4.80 7.00
CA ASP A 186 2.10 -4.92 6.60
C ASP A 186 3.04 -4.21 7.58
N LEU A 187 2.75 -2.96 7.94
CA LEU A 187 3.52 -2.21 8.94
C LEU A 187 3.52 -2.90 10.31
N MET A 188 2.39 -3.47 10.73
CA MET A 188 2.32 -4.24 11.98
C MET A 188 3.32 -5.40 11.95
N ARG A 189 3.35 -6.20 10.87
CA ARG A 189 4.29 -7.32 10.75
C ARG A 189 5.74 -6.86 10.75
N VAL A 190 6.06 -5.84 9.98
CA VAL A 190 7.44 -5.31 9.89
C VAL A 190 7.92 -4.77 11.24
N LEU A 191 7.11 -3.96 11.91
CA LEU A 191 7.51 -3.33 13.16
C LEU A 191 7.56 -4.31 14.34
N THR A 192 6.68 -5.32 14.35
CA THR A 192 6.68 -6.38 15.39
C THR A 192 7.71 -7.46 15.13
N GLY A 193 8.13 -7.65 13.87
CA GLY A 193 8.98 -8.76 13.45
C GLY A 193 8.36 -10.13 13.69
N SER A 194 7.02 -10.26 13.64
CA SER A 194 6.28 -11.46 14.01
C SER A 194 5.04 -11.65 13.15
N ASP A 195 4.58 -12.88 13.01
CA ASP A 195 3.36 -13.21 12.28
C ASP A 195 2.12 -13.13 13.21
N PRO A 196 0.94 -12.77 12.68
CA PRO A 196 -0.29 -12.67 13.45
C PRO A 196 -0.82 -14.07 13.84
N VAL A 197 -1.43 -14.17 15.02
CA VAL A 197 -2.11 -15.41 15.49
C VAL A 197 -3.61 -15.24 15.67
N ARG A 198 -4.07 -13.99 15.90
CA ARG A 198 -5.50 -13.72 16.12
C ARG A 198 -5.85 -12.29 15.68
N VAL A 199 -7.01 -12.16 15.05
CA VAL A 199 -7.58 -10.86 14.66
C VAL A 199 -9.00 -10.75 15.25
N MET A 200 -9.28 -9.59 15.85
CA MET A 200 -10.62 -9.17 16.30
C MET A 200 -10.93 -7.82 15.67
N ALA A 201 -12.12 -7.66 15.11
CA ALA A 201 -12.49 -6.40 14.47
C ALA A 201 -13.97 -6.05 14.67
N SER A 202 -14.24 -4.76 14.59
CA SER A 202 -15.58 -4.17 14.46
C SER A 202 -15.50 -3.07 13.40
N GLY A 203 -16.43 -3.02 12.46
CA GLY A 203 -16.43 -2.03 11.40
C GLY A 203 -17.78 -1.97 10.70
N GLY A 204 -17.94 -0.96 9.88
CA GLY A 204 -19.19 -0.75 9.15
C GLY A 204 -19.14 0.43 8.19
N GLN A 205 -20.25 0.64 7.50
CA GLN A 205 -20.54 1.80 6.67
C GLN A 205 -21.46 2.73 7.45
N SER A 206 -21.00 3.94 7.75
CA SER A 206 -21.72 4.85 8.67
C SER A 206 -22.03 6.22 8.06
N VAL A 207 -21.22 6.72 7.16
CA VAL A 207 -21.30 8.09 6.64
C VAL A 207 -21.18 8.15 5.11
N ASN A 208 -20.18 7.47 4.53
CA ASN A 208 -19.86 7.60 3.11
C ASN A 208 -20.60 6.57 2.27
N HIS A 209 -20.94 6.95 1.02
CA HIS A 209 -21.43 6.05 -0.04
C HIS A 209 -22.77 5.35 0.29
N LEU A 210 -23.54 5.86 1.27
CA LEU A 210 -24.79 5.23 1.75
C LEU A 210 -25.90 5.21 0.70
N ASP A 211 -25.98 6.27 -0.11
CA ASP A 211 -27.02 6.48 -1.11
C ASP A 211 -26.54 6.24 -2.54
N GLU A 212 -25.32 5.75 -2.71
CA GLU A 212 -24.74 5.51 -4.03
C GLU A 212 -25.23 4.18 -4.63
N VAL A 213 -25.65 4.24 -5.90
CA VAL A 213 -26.14 3.10 -6.65
C VAL A 213 -25.44 3.01 -8.01
N TYR A 214 -24.84 1.88 -8.32
CA TYR A 214 -24.06 1.63 -9.52
C TYR A 214 -24.63 0.40 -10.24
N GLY A 215 -25.21 0.59 -11.44
CA GLY A 215 -25.84 -0.50 -12.18
C GLY A 215 -26.93 -1.24 -11.41
N GLY A 216 -27.63 -0.56 -10.48
CA GLY A 216 -28.68 -1.15 -9.65
C GLY A 216 -28.19 -1.83 -8.38
N LYS A 217 -26.88 -1.83 -8.10
CA LYS A 217 -26.28 -2.32 -6.85
C LYS A 217 -25.90 -1.14 -5.94
N THR A 218 -26.20 -1.22 -4.65
CA THR A 218 -25.74 -0.29 -3.64
C THR A 218 -24.29 -0.61 -3.26
N SER A 219 -23.48 0.43 -2.99
CA SER A 219 -22.14 0.27 -2.44
C SER A 219 -22.17 -0.53 -1.12
N ASP A 220 -21.22 -1.44 -0.94
CA ASP A 220 -21.12 -2.30 0.24
C ASP A 220 -19.78 -2.19 0.99
N ILE A 221 -18.94 -1.19 0.61
CA ILE A 221 -17.66 -0.94 1.29
C ILE A 221 -17.89 -0.18 2.61
N TRP A 222 -17.05 -0.48 3.59
CA TRP A 222 -17.08 0.20 4.89
C TRP A 222 -16.24 1.46 4.88
N ASP A 223 -16.52 2.35 5.83
CA ASP A 223 -15.84 3.64 5.96
C ASP A 223 -15.20 3.84 7.34
N ASN A 224 -15.37 2.89 8.26
CA ASN A 224 -14.74 2.95 9.58
C ASN A 224 -14.56 1.56 10.20
N GLY A 225 -13.64 1.47 11.18
CA GLY A 225 -13.51 0.28 11.99
C GLY A 225 -12.30 0.28 12.91
N TYR A 226 -12.35 -0.67 13.85
CA TYR A 226 -11.29 -0.97 14.80
C TYR A 226 -10.85 -2.42 14.62
N VAL A 227 -9.53 -2.64 14.64
CA VAL A 227 -8.94 -3.98 14.54
C VAL A 227 -7.91 -4.17 15.64
N ILE A 228 -7.94 -5.29 16.34
CA ILE A 228 -6.91 -5.73 17.27
C ILE A 228 -6.26 -7.00 16.73
N VAL A 229 -4.93 -7.01 16.70
CA VAL A 229 -4.13 -8.15 16.23
C VAL A 229 -3.20 -8.61 17.35
N ASP A 230 -3.22 -9.90 17.65
CA ASP A 230 -2.22 -10.55 18.50
C ASP A 230 -1.20 -11.28 17.62
N PHE A 231 0.07 -11.25 18.03
CA PHE A 231 1.21 -11.82 17.32
C PHE A 231 1.85 -12.98 18.09
N GLU A 232 2.55 -13.89 17.38
CA GLU A 232 3.21 -15.08 17.97
C GLU A 232 4.16 -14.73 19.11
N ASN A 233 4.87 -13.59 19.02
CA ASN A 233 5.80 -13.13 20.06
C ASN A 233 5.11 -12.49 21.28
N GLY A 234 3.78 -12.55 21.38
CA GLY A 234 2.99 -11.98 22.47
C GLY A 234 2.70 -10.49 22.35
N MET A 235 3.18 -9.84 21.29
CA MET A 235 2.84 -8.47 20.94
C MET A 235 1.37 -8.34 20.57
N ARG A 236 0.85 -7.12 20.73
CA ARG A 236 -0.47 -6.75 20.19
C ARG A 236 -0.44 -5.41 19.54
N ALA A 237 -1.21 -5.30 18.46
CA ALA A 237 -1.38 -4.05 17.72
C ALA A 237 -2.87 -3.70 17.58
N MET A 238 -3.14 -2.41 17.42
CA MET A 238 -4.47 -1.87 17.17
C MET A 238 -4.44 -1.00 15.92
N LEU A 239 -5.51 -1.08 15.13
CA LEU A 239 -5.81 -0.17 14.05
C LEU A 239 -7.15 0.53 14.32
N GLU A 240 -7.18 1.84 14.14
CA GLU A 240 -8.37 2.66 14.06
C GLU A 240 -8.44 3.29 12.67
N LEU A 241 -9.50 3.01 11.91
CA LEU A 241 -9.76 3.60 10.60
C LEU A 241 -11.01 4.46 10.66
N CYS A 242 -10.92 5.70 10.17
CA CYS A 242 -12.05 6.58 9.92
C CYS A 242 -11.88 7.30 8.58
N MET A 243 -12.80 7.06 7.63
CA MET A 243 -12.75 7.65 6.29
C MET A 243 -13.72 8.82 6.09
N PHE A 244 -14.08 9.50 7.18
CA PHE A 244 -14.87 10.73 7.20
C PHE A 244 -14.29 11.75 8.21
N ALA A 245 -12.96 11.77 8.29
CA ALA A 245 -12.20 12.64 9.19
C ALA A 245 -11.08 13.39 8.44
N GLU A 246 -11.37 13.80 7.21
CA GLU A 246 -10.44 14.51 6.31
C GLU A 246 -9.96 15.87 6.83
N GLY A 247 -10.61 16.41 7.84
CA GLY A 247 -10.18 17.63 8.54
C GLY A 247 -9.07 17.39 9.58
N SER A 248 -8.60 16.16 9.76
CA SER A 248 -7.53 15.83 10.71
C SER A 248 -6.20 16.47 10.31
N LYS A 249 -5.45 16.95 11.31
CA LYS A 249 -4.13 17.53 11.08
C LYS A 249 -3.12 16.53 10.53
N TYR A 250 -3.17 15.31 11.04
CA TYR A 250 -2.39 14.17 10.56
C TYR A 250 -3.35 13.08 10.13
N GLN A 251 -3.08 12.53 8.97
CA GLN A 251 -3.88 11.44 8.41
C GLN A 251 -3.50 10.11 9.04
N GLU A 252 -2.20 9.81 9.11
CA GLU A 252 -1.69 8.62 9.76
C GLU A 252 -0.94 8.99 11.04
N GLU A 253 -1.27 8.29 12.13
CA GLU A 253 -0.59 8.40 13.41
C GLU A 253 -0.21 7.00 13.87
N ILE A 254 1.09 6.75 14.01
CA ILE A 254 1.66 5.46 14.43
C ILE A 254 2.36 5.67 15.76
N SER A 255 2.00 4.87 16.76
CA SER A 255 2.57 4.95 18.10
C SER A 255 3.08 3.57 18.55
N ALA A 256 4.36 3.49 18.83
CA ALA A 256 5.06 2.30 19.31
C ALA A 256 5.56 2.52 20.73
N VAL A 257 5.27 1.58 21.65
CA VAL A 257 5.56 1.70 23.09
C VAL A 257 6.31 0.47 23.59
N GLY A 258 7.33 0.72 24.40
CA GLY A 258 8.09 -0.32 25.08
C GLY A 258 8.54 0.10 26.49
N PRO A 259 9.38 -0.70 27.15
CA PRO A 259 9.75 -0.49 28.56
C PRO A 259 10.53 0.80 28.82
N ILE A 260 11.24 1.36 27.83
CA ILE A 260 12.07 2.55 28.03
C ILE A 260 11.46 3.83 27.48
N GLY A 261 10.43 3.76 26.65
CA GLY A 261 9.79 4.94 26.06
C GLY A 261 8.71 4.64 25.05
N LYS A 262 8.35 5.70 24.33
CA LYS A 262 7.42 5.69 23.20
C LYS A 262 8.03 6.42 22.02
N ILE A 263 7.75 5.98 20.80
CA ILE A 263 8.04 6.71 19.56
C ILE A 263 6.78 6.81 18.72
N GLU A 264 6.57 7.96 18.08
CA GLU A 264 5.41 8.24 17.26
C GLU A 264 5.83 8.79 15.90
N ALA A 265 5.13 8.39 14.85
CA ALA A 265 5.20 9.01 13.51
C ALA A 265 3.86 9.65 13.20
N LEU A 266 3.90 10.92 12.80
CA LEU A 266 2.74 11.73 12.45
C LEU A 266 2.87 12.14 10.98
N VAL A 267 1.97 11.65 10.14
CA VAL A 267 1.98 11.86 8.69
C VAL A 267 0.78 12.70 8.29
N PRO A 268 0.94 13.88 7.68
CA PRO A 268 -0.16 14.66 7.17
C PRO A 268 -0.78 14.01 5.94
N GLY A 269 -2.04 14.31 5.67
CA GLY A 269 -2.70 13.91 4.43
C GLY A 269 -2.11 14.59 3.18
N PRO A 270 -2.59 14.19 1.98
CA PRO A 270 -2.13 14.77 0.71
C PRO A 270 -2.30 16.27 0.66
N GLN A 271 -1.25 17.00 0.25
CA GLN A 271 -1.25 18.47 0.24
C GLN A 271 -2.36 19.06 -0.62
N ARG A 272 -2.79 18.39 -1.69
CA ARG A 272 -3.87 18.87 -2.57
C ARG A 272 -5.24 18.99 -1.88
N PHE A 273 -5.45 18.31 -0.75
CA PHE A 273 -6.66 18.41 0.06
C PHE A 273 -6.54 19.41 1.22
N TRP A 274 -5.32 19.95 1.45
CA TRP A 274 -5.10 20.91 2.52
C TRP A 274 -5.60 22.31 2.12
N PRO A 275 -6.50 22.94 2.90
CA PRO A 275 -7.06 24.24 2.55
C PRO A 275 -6.10 25.39 2.89
N LEU A 276 -5.14 25.62 2.00
CA LEU A 276 -4.07 26.63 2.14
C LEU A 276 -4.61 28.02 2.52
N ASP A 277 -5.73 28.44 1.92
CA ASP A 277 -6.31 29.78 2.12
C ASP A 277 -6.85 30.02 3.53
N THR A 278 -7.23 28.94 4.22
CA THR A 278 -7.84 29.04 5.57
C THR A 278 -6.92 28.59 6.69
N LEU A 279 -6.04 27.62 6.44
CA LEU A 279 -5.18 27.01 7.46
C LEU A 279 -3.68 27.33 7.26
N GLY A 280 -3.31 28.03 6.19
CA GLY A 280 -1.91 28.31 5.86
C GLY A 280 -1.18 27.04 5.38
N ALA A 281 0.15 26.99 5.59
CA ALA A 281 0.97 25.88 5.15
C ALA A 281 0.53 24.53 5.78
N PRO A 282 0.56 23.43 5.01
CA PRO A 282 0.26 22.11 5.55
C PRO A 282 1.28 21.72 6.64
N PRO A 283 0.89 20.87 7.60
CA PRO A 283 1.80 20.43 8.64
C PRO A 283 2.97 19.62 8.05
N THR A 284 4.15 19.79 8.63
CA THR A 284 5.31 18.95 8.33
C THR A 284 5.17 17.60 9.02
N PRO A 285 5.50 16.48 8.37
CA PRO A 285 5.59 15.18 9.02
C PRO A 285 6.56 15.21 10.21
N LYS A 286 6.26 14.46 11.27
CA LYS A 286 7.04 14.47 12.50
C LYS A 286 7.30 13.08 13.05
N VAL A 287 8.39 12.96 13.81
CA VAL A 287 8.64 11.86 14.76
C VAL A 287 8.77 12.47 16.16
N ILE A 288 8.09 11.84 17.12
CA ILE A 288 8.13 12.24 18.54
C ILE A 288 8.67 11.07 19.36
N GLU A 289 9.77 11.29 20.06
CA GLU A 289 10.33 10.34 21.02
C GLU A 289 9.98 10.80 22.43
N SER A 290 9.40 9.91 23.23
CA SER A 290 8.99 10.20 24.60
C SER A 290 9.64 9.20 25.55
N PRO A 291 10.91 9.41 25.97
CA PRO A 291 11.59 8.53 26.91
C PRO A 291 10.94 8.59 28.29
N ARG A 292 11.06 7.49 29.05
CA ARG A 292 10.60 7.45 30.45
C ARG A 292 11.53 8.16 31.40
N ASP A 293 12.84 8.20 31.09
CA ASP A 293 13.85 8.83 31.90
C ASP A 293 15.02 9.36 31.03
N PRO A 294 15.30 10.69 31.00
CA PRO A 294 14.45 11.75 31.57
C PRO A 294 13.11 11.86 30.84
N LYS A 295 12.05 12.21 31.57
CA LYS A 295 10.73 12.39 30.97
C LYS A 295 10.68 13.63 30.08
N GLY A 296 9.99 13.53 28.98
CA GLY A 296 9.67 14.65 28.09
C GLY A 296 9.77 14.26 26.62
N PRO A 297 8.85 14.78 25.79
CA PRO A 297 8.87 14.52 24.37
C PRO A 297 10.02 15.28 23.69
N ILE A 298 10.63 14.64 22.71
CA ILE A 298 11.59 15.23 21.77
C ILE A 298 10.94 15.12 20.39
N GLU A 299 10.55 16.26 19.83
CA GLU A 299 9.93 16.32 18.51
C GLU A 299 10.97 16.61 17.43
N ARG A 300 10.88 15.91 16.31
CA ARG A 300 11.71 16.17 15.12
C ARG A 300 10.81 16.23 13.89
N GLU A 301 10.97 17.27 13.09
CA GLU A 301 10.38 17.33 11.76
C GLU A 301 11.14 16.40 10.80
N VAL A 302 10.39 15.75 9.89
CA VAL A 302 10.91 14.85 8.87
C VAL A 302 10.38 15.35 7.51
N PRO A 303 10.92 16.45 6.98
CA PRO A 303 10.42 17.03 5.74
C PRO A 303 10.67 16.09 4.56
N VAL A 304 9.76 16.12 3.60
CA VAL A 304 9.88 15.43 2.31
C VAL A 304 10.38 16.44 1.26
N ASP A 305 11.23 16.01 0.34
CA ASP A 305 11.66 16.84 -0.80
C ASP A 305 10.41 17.34 -1.57
N PRO A 306 10.28 18.65 -1.80
CA PRO A 306 9.10 19.22 -2.46
C PRO A 306 8.83 18.66 -3.87
N THR A 307 9.87 18.28 -4.61
CA THR A 307 9.73 17.69 -5.95
C THR A 307 9.12 16.29 -5.86
N ILE A 308 9.59 15.49 -4.91
CA ILE A 308 9.05 14.15 -4.64
C ILE A 308 7.61 14.24 -4.12
N LEU A 309 7.35 15.19 -3.22
CA LEU A 309 6.03 15.41 -2.66
C LEU A 309 5.00 15.82 -3.73
N ALA A 310 5.41 16.61 -4.72
CA ALA A 310 4.56 17.01 -5.85
C ALA A 310 4.27 15.88 -6.86
N ALA A 311 5.00 14.79 -6.79
CA ALA A 311 4.81 13.65 -7.70
C ALA A 311 3.67 12.69 -7.28
N GLY A 312 3.15 12.80 -6.03
CA GLY A 312 2.08 11.92 -5.57
C GLY A 312 1.52 12.28 -4.20
N ASP A 313 0.54 11.50 -3.76
CA ASP A 313 -0.25 11.74 -2.54
C ASP A 313 0.28 11.02 -1.28
N HIS A 314 1.33 10.21 -1.40
CA HIS A 314 1.80 9.29 -0.35
C HIS A 314 3.09 9.75 0.34
N ASN A 315 3.26 11.07 0.53
CA ASN A 315 4.43 11.65 1.23
C ASN A 315 5.79 11.15 0.67
N GLY A 316 5.86 10.93 -0.64
CA GLY A 316 7.07 10.51 -1.34
C GLY A 316 7.37 9.00 -1.27
N SER A 317 6.57 8.20 -0.60
CA SER A 317 6.82 6.76 -0.44
C SER A 317 6.91 6.03 -1.78
N THR A 318 6.06 6.38 -2.76
CA THR A 318 6.09 5.82 -4.12
C THR A 318 7.44 6.02 -4.79
N PHE A 319 8.07 7.20 -4.64
CA PHE A 319 9.41 7.45 -5.15
C PHE A 319 10.47 6.56 -4.50
N TYR A 320 10.50 6.50 -3.17
CA TYR A 320 11.48 5.68 -2.45
C TYR A 320 11.30 4.19 -2.72
N GLN A 321 10.07 3.72 -2.87
CA GLN A 321 9.77 2.36 -3.30
C GLN A 321 10.35 2.07 -4.70
N HIS A 322 10.10 2.95 -5.67
CA HIS A 322 10.64 2.80 -7.02
C HIS A 322 12.17 2.86 -7.06
N GLN A 323 12.80 3.70 -6.23
CA GLN A 323 14.26 3.75 -6.12
C GLN A 323 14.84 2.38 -5.72
N LYS A 324 14.24 1.73 -4.73
CA LYS A 324 14.62 0.39 -4.26
C LYS A 324 14.29 -0.71 -5.27
N PHE A 325 13.13 -0.63 -5.90
CA PHE A 325 12.75 -1.57 -6.96
C PHE A 325 13.71 -1.46 -8.16
N LEU A 326 14.07 -0.24 -8.58
CA LEU A 326 15.03 0.00 -9.65
C LEU A 326 16.41 -0.61 -9.35
N ASP A 327 16.84 -0.55 -8.10
CA ASP A 327 18.10 -1.19 -7.68
C ASP A 327 18.04 -2.72 -7.90
N ILE A 328 16.93 -3.36 -7.53
CA ILE A 328 16.72 -4.81 -7.79
C ILE A 328 16.64 -5.12 -9.28
N VAL A 329 15.99 -4.29 -10.07
CA VAL A 329 15.93 -4.50 -11.53
C VAL A 329 17.33 -4.46 -12.16
N ARG A 330 18.21 -3.57 -11.70
CA ARG A 330 19.55 -3.34 -12.25
C ARG A 330 20.60 -4.31 -11.71
N ASN A 331 20.54 -4.60 -10.43
CA ASN A 331 21.61 -5.30 -9.71
C ASN A 331 21.21 -6.70 -9.22
N GLY A 332 19.93 -7.05 -9.35
CA GLY A 332 19.37 -8.26 -8.74
C GLY A 332 19.16 -8.09 -7.23
N GLY A 333 18.72 -9.14 -6.58
CA GLY A 333 18.49 -9.17 -5.15
C GLY A 333 17.07 -9.62 -4.77
N THR A 334 16.77 -9.53 -3.48
CA THR A 334 15.46 -9.91 -2.93
C THR A 334 14.64 -8.65 -2.61
N PRO A 335 13.37 -8.58 -3.03
CA PRO A 335 12.48 -7.49 -2.66
C PRO A 335 12.33 -7.34 -1.14
N GLU A 336 12.37 -6.10 -0.64
CA GLU A 336 12.08 -5.83 0.78
C GLU A 336 10.62 -6.10 1.14
N VAL A 337 9.74 -6.05 0.15
CA VAL A 337 8.33 -6.41 0.27
C VAL A 337 8.05 -7.51 -0.74
N ASP A 338 8.09 -8.74 -0.28
CA ASP A 338 7.88 -9.90 -1.13
C ASP A 338 6.40 -10.36 -1.19
N LEU A 339 6.15 -11.45 -1.91
CA LEU A 339 4.82 -12.04 -2.02
C LEU A 339 4.27 -12.54 -0.67
N ILE A 340 5.14 -12.94 0.28
CA ILE A 340 4.69 -13.39 1.61
C ILE A 340 4.14 -12.22 2.40
N ASP A 341 4.78 -11.05 2.33
CA ASP A 341 4.28 -9.83 2.96
C ASP A 341 2.92 -9.44 2.39
N GLY A 342 2.78 -9.47 1.05
CA GLY A 342 1.51 -9.21 0.37
C GLY A 342 0.41 -10.20 0.76
N ILE A 343 0.73 -11.49 0.87
CA ILE A 343 -0.22 -12.53 1.29
C ILE A 343 -0.69 -12.27 2.73
N TRP A 344 0.23 -12.03 3.66
CA TRP A 344 -0.13 -11.76 5.06
C TRP A 344 -0.99 -10.51 5.20
N ALA A 345 -0.63 -9.42 4.51
CA ALA A 345 -1.40 -8.17 4.58
C ALA A 345 -2.86 -8.38 4.13
N VAL A 346 -3.07 -9.11 3.03
CA VAL A 346 -4.42 -9.45 2.55
C VAL A 346 -5.14 -10.38 3.53
N ARG A 347 -4.49 -11.44 4.03
CA ARG A 347 -5.11 -12.39 4.97
C ARG A 347 -5.53 -11.71 6.27
N MET A 348 -4.73 -10.80 6.82
CA MET A 348 -5.11 -10.03 8.00
C MET A 348 -6.32 -9.15 7.73
N GLY A 349 -6.39 -8.50 6.56
CA GLY A 349 -7.54 -7.73 6.12
C GLY A 349 -8.80 -8.58 5.97
N GLN A 350 -8.71 -9.75 5.35
CA GLN A 350 -9.80 -10.71 5.21
C GLN A 350 -10.28 -11.22 6.58
N ALA A 351 -9.35 -11.55 7.49
CA ALA A 351 -9.66 -11.97 8.85
C ALA A 351 -10.39 -10.85 9.61
N ALA A 352 -9.99 -9.60 9.45
CA ALA A 352 -10.66 -8.44 10.04
C ALA A 352 -12.10 -8.28 9.48
N GLN A 353 -12.28 -8.42 8.14
CA GLN A 353 -13.60 -8.40 7.50
C GLN A 353 -14.51 -9.49 8.10
N ILE A 354 -14.03 -10.74 8.16
CA ILE A 354 -14.77 -11.88 8.71
C ILE A 354 -15.09 -11.65 10.19
N SER A 355 -14.13 -11.21 10.98
CA SER A 355 -14.32 -10.94 12.41
C SER A 355 -15.41 -9.90 12.66
N ALA A 356 -15.38 -8.79 11.91
CA ALA A 356 -16.39 -7.73 12.06
C ALA A 356 -17.77 -8.17 11.60
N GLN A 357 -17.88 -9.01 10.56
CA GLN A 357 -19.14 -9.55 10.07
C GLN A 357 -19.76 -10.59 11.02
N THR A 358 -18.93 -11.41 11.65
CA THR A 358 -19.39 -12.53 12.49
C THR A 358 -19.44 -12.20 13.97
N GLY A 359 -18.76 -11.14 14.41
CA GLY A 359 -18.55 -10.81 15.82
C GLY A 359 -17.62 -11.79 16.55
N GLN A 360 -16.89 -12.63 15.81
CA GLN A 360 -15.99 -13.64 16.37
C GLN A 360 -14.52 -13.31 16.04
N ALA A 361 -13.61 -13.68 16.95
CA ALA A 361 -12.19 -13.63 16.66
C ALA A 361 -11.82 -14.65 15.57
N VAL A 362 -10.94 -14.25 14.66
CA VAL A 362 -10.36 -15.15 13.64
C VAL A 362 -8.95 -15.53 14.07
N HIS A 363 -8.66 -16.83 14.07
CA HIS A 363 -7.36 -17.39 14.41
C HIS A 363 -6.63 -17.88 13.17
N PHE A 364 -5.34 -17.60 13.09
CA PHE A 364 -4.47 -18.17 12.06
C PHE A 364 -3.83 -19.45 12.57
N GLU A 365 -3.81 -20.47 11.72
CA GLU A 365 -2.90 -21.59 11.91
C GLU A 365 -1.45 -21.12 11.59
N ALA A 366 -0.46 -21.84 12.12
CA ALA A 366 0.94 -21.47 11.93
C ALA A 366 1.36 -21.47 10.45
N GLY A 367 2.00 -20.38 10.04
CA GLY A 367 2.58 -20.21 8.71
C GLY A 367 1.66 -19.57 7.68
N TRP A 368 2.28 -18.93 6.71
CA TRP A 368 1.59 -18.14 5.67
C TRP A 368 0.81 -18.97 4.63
N LYS A 369 1.05 -20.28 4.56
CA LYS A 369 0.33 -21.22 3.68
C LYS A 369 -0.96 -21.78 4.29
N SER A 370 -1.18 -21.59 5.58
CA SER A 370 -2.36 -22.14 6.27
C SER A 370 -3.66 -21.45 5.82
N LYS A 371 -4.81 -22.13 6.03
CA LYS A 371 -6.15 -21.51 5.80
C LYS A 371 -6.47 -20.54 6.93
N ILE A 372 -7.35 -19.57 6.63
CA ILE A 372 -7.95 -18.67 7.62
C ILE A 372 -9.16 -19.40 8.21
#